data_c8332a45e1f5995efd0c03923e8c7255
#
_entry.id   c8332a45e1f5995efd0c03923e8c7255
#
_cell.length_a   1.000
_cell.length_b   1.000
_cell.length_c   1.000
_cell.angle_alpha   90.00
_cell.angle_beta   90.00
_cell.angle_gamma   90.00
#
_symmetry.space_group_name_H-M   'P 1'
#
loop_
_entity.id
_entity.type
_entity.pdbx_description
1 polymer ?
#
loop_
_entity_poly.entity_id
_entity_poly.type
_entity_poly.pdbx_seq_one_letter_code
_entity_poly.pdbx_strand_id
1 'polypeptide(L)'
;KYTITAWSTEAEIKKITQQIEKKIDVIKADYYVDSQLFIHEVALFKITTSAVMDNSDVSRTIRRCGARILEVNPTYCTVLLSGVPEDIAAMHAELMGYDCMLQYTRSGRIAVTRSKEEALADIITDNE
;
A
#
# COMPACT_ATOMS: atom_id res chain seq x y z
N LYS A 1 11.52 -10.37 2.17
CA LYS A 1 10.38 -10.28 3.07
C LYS A 1 9.07 -10.40 2.29
N TYR A 2 8.20 -11.28 2.76
CA TYR A 2 6.91 -11.51 2.10
C TYR A 2 5.77 -11.22 3.06
N THR A 3 4.80 -10.46 2.57
CA THR A 3 3.57 -10.17 3.31
C THR A 3 2.40 -10.74 2.52
N ILE A 4 1.60 -11.60 3.16
CA ILE A 4 0.42 -12.20 2.55
C ILE A 4 -0.81 -11.71 3.31
N THR A 5 -1.79 -11.19 2.56
CA THR A 5 -3.05 -10.72 3.13
C THR A 5 -4.15 -11.75 2.88
N ALA A 6 -4.94 -12.06 3.90
CA ALA A 6 -6.04 -12.99 3.79
C ALA A 6 -7.24 -12.51 4.59
N TRP A 7 -8.43 -12.78 4.06
CA TRP A 7 -9.71 -12.50 4.72
C TRP A 7 -10.27 -13.82 5.23
N SER A 8 -10.03 -14.11 6.51
CA SER A 8 -10.48 -15.37 7.08
C SER A 8 -10.55 -15.29 8.60
N THR A 9 -11.06 -16.36 9.22
CA THR A 9 -11.09 -16.44 10.68
C THR A 9 -9.68 -16.64 11.22
N GLU A 10 -9.48 -16.34 12.49
CA GLU A 10 -8.18 -16.53 13.14
C GLU A 10 -7.72 -17.99 13.08
N ALA A 11 -8.66 -18.94 13.23
CA ALA A 11 -8.33 -20.36 13.14
C ALA A 11 -7.85 -20.75 11.75
N GLU A 12 -8.47 -20.20 10.70
CA GLU A 12 -8.07 -20.47 9.32
C GLU A 12 -6.70 -19.87 9.01
N ILE A 13 -6.43 -18.66 9.50
CA ILE A 13 -5.12 -18.02 9.34
C ILE A 13 -4.03 -18.84 10.03
N LYS A 14 -4.32 -19.38 11.19
CA LYS A 14 -3.40 -20.25 11.90
C LYS A 14 -3.03 -21.48 11.08
N LYS A 15 -4.02 -22.11 10.46
CA LYS A 15 -3.80 -23.25 9.55
C LYS A 15 -2.94 -22.88 8.36
N ILE A 16 -3.23 -21.74 7.74
CA ILE A 16 -2.47 -21.24 6.59
C ILE A 16 -1.01 -21.01 6.98
N THR A 17 -0.78 -20.38 8.13
CA THR A 17 0.57 -20.13 8.64
C THR A 17 1.34 -21.43 8.85
N GLN A 18 0.70 -22.44 9.43
CA GLN A 18 1.32 -23.75 9.63
C GLN A 18 1.66 -24.43 8.32
N GLN A 19 0.80 -24.31 7.31
CA GLN A 19 1.05 -24.87 6.00
C GLN A 19 2.23 -24.19 5.30
N ILE A 20 2.34 -22.87 5.45
CA ILE A 20 3.46 -22.12 4.88
C ILE A 20 4.78 -22.54 5.53
N GLU A 21 4.80 -22.73 6.84
CA GLU A 21 6.00 -23.15 7.56
C GLU A 21 6.50 -24.54 7.13
N LYS A 22 5.64 -25.36 6.57
CA LYS A 22 6.04 -26.68 6.05
C LYS A 22 6.74 -26.64 4.71
N LYS A 23 6.78 -25.49 4.04
CA LYS A 23 7.50 -25.31 2.79
C LYS A 23 9.00 -25.30 3.07
N ILE A 24 9.76 -25.88 2.14
CA ILE A 24 11.22 -26.01 2.29
C ILE A 24 11.91 -24.64 2.43
N ASP A 25 11.44 -23.65 1.70
CA ASP A 25 12.07 -22.34 1.62
C ASP A 25 11.59 -21.35 2.69
N VAL A 26 10.74 -21.78 3.61
CA VAL A 26 10.24 -20.93 4.67
C VAL A 26 10.79 -21.38 6.01
N ILE A 27 11.59 -20.52 6.65
CA ILE A 27 12.17 -20.81 7.96
C ILE A 27 11.14 -20.63 9.06
N LYS A 28 10.36 -19.54 8.97
CA LYS A 28 9.32 -19.24 9.94
C LYS A 28 8.24 -18.39 9.32
N ALA A 29 7.00 -18.64 9.73
CA ALA A 29 5.86 -17.81 9.37
C ALA A 29 5.05 -17.49 10.61
N ASP A 30 4.53 -16.27 10.69
CA ASP A 30 3.63 -15.83 11.74
C ASP A 30 2.40 -15.19 11.11
N TYR A 31 1.32 -15.10 11.88
CA TYR A 31 0.12 -14.40 11.43
C TYR A 31 -0.25 -13.29 12.40
N TYR A 32 -0.91 -12.26 11.86
CA TYR A 32 -1.35 -11.12 12.64
C TYR A 32 -2.72 -10.68 12.18
N VAL A 33 -3.53 -10.16 13.09
CA VAL A 33 -4.78 -9.51 12.75
C VAL A 33 -4.55 -8.00 12.62
N ASP A 34 -5.43 -7.30 11.89
CA ASP A 34 -5.24 -5.88 11.58
C ASP A 34 -4.97 -5.01 12.81
N SER A 35 -5.61 -5.32 13.96
CA SER A 35 -5.40 -4.54 15.18
C SER A 35 -3.98 -4.63 15.72
N GLN A 36 -3.22 -5.64 15.33
CA GLN A 36 -1.84 -5.87 15.78
C GLN A 36 -0.80 -5.25 14.87
N LEU A 37 -1.21 -4.72 13.74
CA LEU A 37 -0.31 -4.21 12.72
C LEU A 37 -0.55 -2.73 12.43
N PHE A 38 0.56 -2.02 12.16
CA PHE A 38 0.51 -0.74 11.46
C PHE A 38 0.79 -1.03 10.00
N ILE A 39 -0.20 -0.80 9.15
CA ILE A 39 -0.14 -1.11 7.72
C ILE A 39 -0.01 0.17 6.92
N HIS A 40 0.89 0.15 5.94
CA HIS A 40 1.16 1.29 5.07
C HIS A 40 1.34 0.83 3.64
N GLU A 41 1.01 1.69 2.69
CA GLU A 41 1.22 1.42 1.27
C GLU A 41 1.76 2.66 0.58
N VAL A 42 2.36 2.45 -0.59
CA VAL A 42 2.75 3.52 -1.50
C VAL A 42 2.01 3.32 -2.81
N ALA A 43 1.49 4.39 -3.37
CA ALA A 43 0.81 4.35 -4.66
C ALA A 43 1.39 5.38 -5.61
N LEU A 44 1.43 5.04 -6.88
CA LEU A 44 1.80 5.96 -7.95
C LEU A 44 0.60 6.17 -8.85
N PHE A 45 0.31 7.42 -9.13
CA PHE A 45 -0.79 7.83 -10.01
C PHE A 45 -0.19 8.57 -11.19
N LYS A 46 -0.56 8.14 -12.38
CA LYS A 46 -0.19 8.85 -13.60
C LYS A 46 -1.44 9.54 -14.09
N ILE A 47 -1.41 10.88 -14.07
CA ILE A 47 -2.58 11.68 -14.44
C ILE A 47 -2.21 12.67 -15.54
N THR A 48 -3.20 13.17 -16.25
CA THR A 48 -2.95 14.11 -17.34
C THR A 48 -2.45 15.44 -16.81
N THR A 49 -1.46 16.02 -17.48
CA THR A 49 -0.92 17.34 -17.09
C THR A 49 -1.99 18.41 -17.21
N SER A 50 -2.84 18.33 -18.22
CA SER A 50 -3.92 19.30 -18.42
C SER A 50 -4.88 19.32 -17.22
N ALA A 51 -5.17 18.17 -16.62
CA ALA A 51 -6.03 18.12 -15.43
C ALA A 51 -5.38 18.82 -14.24
N VAL A 52 -4.09 18.62 -14.03
CA VAL A 52 -3.37 19.27 -12.92
C VAL A 52 -3.31 20.79 -13.10
N MET A 53 -3.07 21.24 -14.34
CA MET A 53 -2.90 22.66 -14.63
C MET A 53 -4.24 23.40 -14.72
N ASP A 54 -5.27 22.79 -15.29
CA ASP A 54 -6.51 23.47 -15.65
C ASP A 54 -7.66 23.21 -14.68
N ASN A 55 -7.62 22.12 -13.93
CA ASN A 55 -8.68 21.78 -12.97
C ASN A 55 -8.17 21.99 -11.54
N SER A 56 -8.64 23.05 -10.90
CA SER A 56 -8.24 23.38 -9.54
C SER A 56 -8.66 22.33 -8.52
N ASP A 57 -9.71 21.57 -8.80
CA ASP A 57 -10.17 20.50 -7.90
C ASP A 57 -9.18 19.34 -7.86
N VAL A 58 -8.55 19.00 -8.99
CA VAL A 58 -7.52 17.97 -9.05
C VAL A 58 -6.31 18.39 -8.22
N SER A 59 -5.81 19.61 -8.40
CA SER A 59 -4.69 20.15 -7.63
C SER A 59 -5.00 20.21 -6.15
N ARG A 60 -6.22 20.59 -5.80
CA ARG A 60 -6.66 20.67 -4.41
C ARG A 60 -6.69 19.28 -3.76
N THR A 61 -7.19 18.28 -4.48
CA THR A 61 -7.21 16.89 -4.01
C THR A 61 -5.81 16.38 -3.73
N ILE A 62 -4.88 16.63 -4.64
CA ILE A 62 -3.48 16.21 -4.47
C ILE A 62 -2.88 16.85 -3.21
N ARG A 63 -3.07 18.15 -3.01
CA ARG A 63 -2.53 18.84 -1.84
C ARG A 63 -3.20 18.40 -0.54
N ARG A 64 -4.52 18.25 -0.56
CA ARG A 64 -5.27 17.85 0.64
C ARG A 64 -4.88 16.47 1.11
N CYS A 65 -4.64 15.54 0.18
CA CYS A 65 -4.24 14.18 0.52
C CYS A 65 -2.77 14.06 0.92
N GLY A 66 -1.98 15.12 0.78
CA GLY A 66 -0.56 15.08 1.11
C GLY A 66 0.28 14.36 0.07
N ALA A 67 -0.23 14.22 -1.14
CA ALA A 67 0.50 13.58 -2.22
C ALA A 67 1.57 14.51 -2.79
N ARG A 68 2.60 13.90 -3.39
CA ARG A 68 3.71 14.65 -3.99
C ARG A 68 3.77 14.41 -5.48
N ILE A 69 4.02 15.48 -6.23
CA ILE A 69 4.25 15.37 -7.67
C ILE A 69 5.74 15.07 -7.87
N LEU A 70 6.05 13.91 -8.42
CA LEU A 70 7.42 13.48 -8.63
C LEU A 70 7.97 13.88 -9.99
N GLU A 71 7.10 13.93 -10.99
CA GLU A 71 7.50 14.18 -12.36
C GLU A 71 6.38 14.93 -13.06
N VAL A 72 6.76 15.95 -13.85
CA VAL A 72 5.83 16.70 -14.68
C VAL A 72 6.40 16.77 -16.07
N ASN A 73 5.61 16.37 -17.06
CA ASN A 73 5.97 16.58 -18.46
C ASN A 73 4.74 17.07 -19.23
N PRO A 74 4.88 17.40 -20.53
CA PRO A 74 3.77 18.04 -21.25
C PRO A 74 2.48 17.23 -21.32
N THR A 75 2.54 15.91 -21.21
CA THR A 75 1.36 15.05 -21.38
C THR A 75 0.86 14.43 -20.09
N TYR A 76 1.74 14.15 -19.13
CA TYR A 76 1.34 13.52 -17.89
C TYR A 76 2.17 13.99 -16.69
N CYS A 77 1.63 13.77 -15.51
CA CYS A 77 2.31 13.96 -14.24
C CYS A 77 2.29 12.66 -13.46
N THR A 78 3.37 12.37 -12.74
CA THR A 78 3.43 11.23 -11.83
C THR A 78 3.32 11.74 -10.40
N VAL A 79 2.34 11.22 -9.66
CA VAL A 79 2.04 11.64 -8.29
C VAL A 79 2.20 10.44 -7.36
N LEU A 80 2.84 10.67 -6.22
CA LEU A 80 3.05 9.65 -5.21
C LEU A 80 2.22 9.95 -3.97
N LEU A 81 1.50 8.95 -3.48
CA LEU A 81 0.84 9.02 -2.17
C LEU A 81 1.29 7.83 -1.33
N SER A 82 1.76 8.13 -0.13
CA SER A 82 2.12 7.14 0.86
C SER A 82 1.16 7.28 2.04
N GLY A 83 0.56 6.19 2.46
CA GLY A 83 -0.41 6.25 3.54
C GLY A 83 -1.06 4.91 3.83
N VAL A 84 -2.08 4.95 4.69
CA VAL A 84 -2.87 3.75 4.97
C VAL A 84 -3.71 3.39 3.74
N PRO A 85 -4.08 2.10 3.58
CA PRO A 85 -4.82 1.67 2.39
C PRO A 85 -6.10 2.46 2.13
N GLU A 86 -6.80 2.87 3.19
CA GLU A 86 -8.06 3.62 3.09
C GLU A 86 -7.85 5.00 2.46
N ASP A 87 -6.76 5.69 2.82
CA ASP A 87 -6.43 7.01 2.28
C ASP A 87 -6.08 6.93 0.80
N ILE A 88 -5.35 5.90 0.41
CA ILE A 88 -4.98 5.67 -0.99
C ILE A 88 -6.23 5.39 -1.81
N ALA A 89 -7.12 4.55 -1.31
CA ALA A 89 -8.38 4.23 -1.99
C ALA A 89 -9.27 5.48 -2.14
N ALA A 90 -9.30 6.33 -1.12
CA ALA A 90 -10.08 7.57 -1.16
C ALA A 90 -9.58 8.54 -2.24
N MET A 91 -8.28 8.74 -2.33
CA MET A 91 -7.70 9.61 -3.36
C MET A 91 -7.91 9.03 -4.76
N HIS A 92 -7.74 7.71 -4.90
CA HIS A 92 -8.00 7.04 -6.17
C HIS A 92 -9.43 7.26 -6.63
N ALA A 93 -10.41 7.09 -5.74
CA ALA A 93 -11.81 7.28 -6.07
C ALA A 93 -12.10 8.73 -6.50
N GLU A 94 -11.53 9.71 -5.79
CA GLU A 94 -11.71 11.12 -6.15
C GLU A 94 -11.11 11.44 -7.53
N LEU A 95 -9.90 10.98 -7.80
CA LEU A 95 -9.25 11.23 -9.08
C LEU A 95 -9.95 10.54 -10.24
N MET A 96 -10.53 9.35 -10.00
CA MET A 96 -11.32 8.68 -11.02
C MET A 96 -12.54 9.49 -11.42
N GLY A 97 -13.11 10.25 -10.50
CA GLY A 97 -14.25 11.13 -10.77
C GLY A 97 -13.94 12.28 -11.70
N TYR A 98 -12.66 12.64 -11.86
CA TYR A 98 -12.25 13.74 -12.74
C TYR A 98 -11.80 13.28 -14.13
N ASP A 99 -11.87 11.99 -14.40
CA ASP A 99 -11.51 11.41 -15.71
C ASP A 99 -10.10 11.82 -16.18
N CYS A 100 -9.16 11.84 -15.27
CA CYS A 100 -7.78 12.26 -15.57
C CYS A 100 -6.75 11.15 -15.35
N MET A 101 -7.16 9.99 -14.88
CA MET A 101 -6.25 8.91 -14.53
C MET A 101 -5.78 8.17 -15.78
N LEU A 102 -4.47 8.09 -15.98
CA LEU A 102 -3.88 7.33 -17.06
C LEU A 102 -3.38 5.97 -16.60
N GLN A 103 -2.83 5.92 -15.38
CA GLN A 103 -2.30 4.68 -14.82
C GLN A 103 -2.29 4.78 -13.30
N TYR A 104 -2.45 3.64 -12.63
CA TYR A 104 -2.45 3.57 -11.18
C TYR A 104 -1.78 2.28 -10.74
N THR A 105 -0.84 2.40 -9.81
CA THR A 105 -0.08 1.26 -9.30
C THR A 105 0.08 1.39 -7.80
N ARG A 106 -0.11 0.29 -7.09
CA ARG A 106 0.13 0.21 -5.64
C ARG A 106 1.27 -0.73 -5.35
N SER A 107 2.06 -0.39 -4.33
CA SER A 107 3.19 -1.24 -3.90
C SER A 107 2.73 -2.52 -3.19
N GLY A 108 1.47 -2.57 -2.76
CA GLY A 108 1.03 -3.56 -1.81
C GLY A 108 1.32 -3.15 -0.38
N ARG A 109 0.83 -3.91 0.56
CA ARG A 109 0.90 -3.57 1.98
C ARG A 109 2.26 -3.90 2.57
N ILE A 110 2.82 -2.95 3.29
CA ILE A 110 3.95 -3.17 4.17
C ILE A 110 3.45 -2.95 5.60
N ALA A 111 4.02 -3.67 6.55
CA ALA A 111 3.50 -3.65 7.91
C ALA A 111 4.59 -3.80 8.95
N VAL A 112 4.38 -3.17 10.09
CA VAL A 112 5.14 -3.44 11.30
C VAL A 112 4.15 -3.77 12.41
N THR A 113 4.60 -4.57 13.37
CA THR A 113 3.75 -4.88 14.51
C THR A 113 3.61 -3.68 15.42
N ARG A 114 2.50 -3.61 16.13
CA ARG A 114 2.28 -2.58 17.15
C ARG A 114 2.90 -2.94 18.49
N SER A 115 3.58 -4.07 18.55
CA SER A 115 4.26 -4.53 19.76
C SER A 115 5.71 -4.06 19.76
N LYS A 116 6.16 -3.59 20.91
CA LYS A 116 7.55 -3.17 21.11
C LYS A 116 8.54 -4.30 20.91
N GLU A 117 8.14 -5.51 21.23
CA GLU A 117 9.02 -6.68 21.27
C GLU A 117 9.06 -7.47 19.98
N GLU A 118 8.20 -7.14 19.04
CA GLU A 118 8.09 -7.94 17.83
C GLU A 118 9.20 -7.65 16.84
N ALA A 119 9.72 -8.71 16.27
CA ALA A 119 10.82 -8.66 15.33
C ALA A 119 10.43 -9.27 13.99
N LEU A 120 9.30 -8.83 13.42
CA LEU A 120 8.83 -9.32 12.13
C LEU A 120 9.91 -9.21 11.05
N ALA A 121 10.66 -8.11 11.05
CA ALA A 121 11.76 -7.90 10.12
C ALA A 121 12.91 -8.87 10.37
N ASP A 122 13.21 -9.17 11.64
CA ASP A 122 14.29 -10.09 12.00
C ASP A 122 13.96 -11.52 11.58
N ILE A 123 12.72 -11.93 11.74
CA ILE A 123 12.27 -13.25 11.29
C ILE A 123 12.50 -13.41 9.79
N ILE A 124 12.23 -12.38 9.03
CA ILE A 124 12.37 -12.39 7.58
C ILE A 124 13.85 -12.31 7.17
N THR A 125 14.66 -11.54 7.88
CA THR A 125 16.07 -11.40 7.60
C THR A 125 16.79 -12.73 7.74
N ASP A 126 16.41 -13.55 8.71
CA ASP A 126 16.99 -14.88 8.92
C ASP A 126 16.72 -15.82 7.74
N ASN A 127 15.72 -15.51 6.93
CA ASN A 127 15.36 -16.31 5.79
C ASN A 127 16.13 -15.94 4.51
N GLU A 128 16.86 -14.90 4.56
CA GLU A 128 17.69 -14.44 3.45
C GLU A 128 19.11 -14.99 3.57
#